data_d354919eb522852f26aa9c87663bf36d
#
_entry.id   d354919eb522852f26aa9c87663bf36d
#
_cell.length_a   1.000
_cell.length_b   1.000
_cell.length_c   1.000
_cell.angle_alpha   90.00
_cell.angle_beta   90.00
_cell.angle_gamma   90.00
#
_symmetry.space_group_name_H-M   'P 1'
#
loop_
_entity.id
_entity.type
_entity.pdbx_description
1 polymer ?
#
loop_
_entity_poly.entity_id
_entity_poly.type
_entity_poly.pdbx_seq_one_letter_code
_entity_poly.pdbx_strand_id
1 'polypeptide(L)'
;GQARALKDAYLADISFLLADAEALPLPDMQFDRVSMAFGLRNCTHKDRVIAQARRVLKPGGRFFILEFSKLQISAMERLYDTWSFEALPRIGRLVAGDADSYRYLAESIRMFPDQDSLAQMMVDAGLERVGYRNLSGGIAAIHWGWRL
;
A
#
# COMPACT_ATOMS: atom_id res chain seq x y z
N GLY A 1 -3.64 15.70 -7.91
CA GLY A 1 -4.77 15.32 -7.06
C GLY A 1 -5.75 16.49 -6.91
N GLN A 2 -5.42 17.49 -6.10
CA GLN A 2 -6.32 18.60 -5.76
C GLN A 2 -6.79 19.41 -6.97
N ALA A 3 -5.90 19.78 -7.89
CA ALA A 3 -6.25 20.52 -9.09
C ALA A 3 -7.20 19.75 -10.03
N ARG A 4 -7.19 18.42 -9.99
CA ARG A 4 -8.10 17.57 -10.76
C ARG A 4 -9.46 17.46 -10.08
N ALA A 5 -9.49 17.29 -8.76
CA ALA A 5 -10.71 17.24 -7.98
C ALA A 5 -11.56 18.51 -8.09
N LEU A 6 -10.92 19.69 -8.17
CA LEU A 6 -11.62 20.98 -8.33
C LEU A 6 -12.28 21.14 -9.71
N LYS A 7 -11.90 20.35 -10.72
CA LYS A 7 -12.50 20.41 -12.06
C LYS A 7 -13.75 19.53 -12.20
N ASP A 8 -13.88 18.53 -11.34
CA ASP A 8 -14.96 17.55 -11.42
C ASP A 8 -15.96 17.83 -10.30
N ALA A 9 -17.16 18.33 -10.63
CA ALA A 9 -18.17 18.78 -9.67
C ALA A 9 -18.55 17.72 -8.60
N TYR A 10 -18.52 16.42 -8.96
CA TYR A 10 -18.80 15.33 -8.02
C TYR A 10 -17.62 14.99 -7.09
N LEU A 11 -16.45 15.62 -7.29
CA LEU A 11 -15.27 15.52 -6.42
C LEU A 11 -15.12 16.75 -5.52
N ALA A 12 -16.07 17.68 -5.54
CA ALA A 12 -16.02 18.93 -4.76
C ALA A 12 -16.01 18.67 -3.24
N ASP A 13 -16.58 17.56 -2.79
CA ASP A 13 -16.63 17.19 -1.37
C ASP A 13 -15.35 16.48 -0.87
N ILE A 14 -14.33 16.34 -1.72
CA ILE A 14 -13.08 15.71 -1.32
C ILE A 14 -12.14 16.76 -0.73
N SER A 15 -11.78 16.58 0.53
CA SER A 15 -10.77 17.36 1.22
C SER A 15 -9.37 16.75 1.05
N PHE A 16 -8.38 17.59 0.78
CA PHE A 16 -6.97 17.19 0.65
C PHE A 16 -6.17 17.75 1.83
N LEU A 17 -5.45 16.87 2.50
CA LEU A 17 -4.58 17.19 3.63
C LEU A 17 -3.16 16.75 3.32
N LEU A 18 -2.17 17.62 3.50
CA LEU A 18 -0.77 17.26 3.52
C LEU A 18 -0.40 16.80 4.92
N ALA A 19 -0.05 15.52 5.07
CA ALA A 19 0.24 14.94 6.37
C ALA A 19 1.24 13.78 6.25
N ASP A 20 1.93 13.49 7.34
CA ASP A 20 2.71 12.27 7.51
C ASP A 20 1.76 11.12 7.89
N ALA A 21 1.82 10.03 7.11
CA ALA A 21 0.99 8.85 7.38
C ALA A 21 1.37 8.13 8.70
N GLU A 22 2.59 8.34 9.18
CA GLU A 22 3.07 7.80 10.46
C GLU A 22 2.62 8.62 11.68
N ALA A 23 2.06 9.84 11.45
CA ALA A 23 1.58 10.77 12.48
C ALA A 23 0.42 11.62 11.95
N LEU A 24 -0.72 10.97 11.65
CA LEU A 24 -1.87 11.65 11.05
C LEU A 24 -2.45 12.72 12.01
N PRO A 25 -2.55 13.99 11.57
CA PRO A 25 -3.16 15.08 12.34
C PRO A 25 -4.70 15.04 12.27
N LEU A 26 -5.25 13.87 12.53
CA LEU A 26 -6.69 13.60 12.46
C LEU A 26 -7.16 13.07 13.82
N PRO A 27 -8.38 13.40 14.25
CA PRO A 27 -8.96 12.87 15.47
C PRO A 27 -9.15 11.35 15.43
N ASP A 28 -9.23 10.74 16.60
CA ASP A 28 -9.57 9.33 16.76
C ASP A 28 -11.00 9.03 16.30
N MET A 29 -11.23 7.80 15.84
CA MET A 29 -12.58 7.27 15.59
C MET A 29 -13.45 8.14 14.67
N GLN A 30 -12.89 8.64 13.57
CA GLN A 30 -13.57 9.56 12.67
C GLN A 30 -14.08 8.92 11.38
N PHE A 31 -13.41 7.84 10.92
CA PHE A 31 -13.66 7.28 9.60
C PHE A 31 -14.26 5.88 9.65
N ASP A 32 -15.19 5.61 8.75
CA ASP A 32 -15.77 4.28 8.56
C ASP A 32 -14.86 3.38 7.69
N ARG A 33 -14.06 4.00 6.84
CA ARG A 33 -13.11 3.31 5.94
C ARG A 33 -11.81 4.10 5.85
N VAL A 34 -10.70 3.39 5.85
CA VAL A 34 -9.38 3.90 5.49
C VAL A 34 -8.84 2.99 4.38
N SER A 35 -8.22 3.57 3.37
CA SER A 35 -7.56 2.81 2.32
C SER A 35 -6.21 3.41 1.97
N MET A 36 -5.26 2.55 1.66
CA MET A 36 -3.94 2.93 1.19
C MET A 36 -3.56 2.06 0.00
N ALA A 37 -3.20 2.69 -1.12
CA ALA A 37 -2.81 1.98 -2.33
C ALA A 37 -1.41 2.41 -2.77
N PHE A 38 -0.50 1.41 -2.92
CA PHE A 38 0.86 1.56 -3.43
C PHE A 38 1.70 2.63 -2.72
N GLY A 39 1.42 2.88 -1.44
CA GLY A 39 2.07 3.89 -0.62
C GLY A 39 2.83 3.34 0.58
N LEU A 40 2.36 2.22 1.16
CA LEU A 40 2.89 1.70 2.42
C LEU A 40 4.36 1.27 2.32
N ARG A 41 4.80 0.75 1.16
CA ARG A 41 6.20 0.36 0.92
C ARG A 41 7.18 1.54 1.06
N ASN A 42 6.72 2.77 0.82
CA ASN A 42 7.52 3.99 0.89
C ASN A 42 7.61 4.59 2.30
N CYS A 43 6.81 4.08 3.26
CA CYS A 43 6.83 4.54 4.64
C CYS A 43 7.98 3.87 5.40
N THR A 44 8.64 4.62 6.28
CA THR A 44 9.76 4.13 7.09
C THR A 44 9.24 3.15 8.16
N HIS A 45 8.23 3.55 8.90
CA HIS A 45 7.63 2.77 9.99
C HIS A 45 6.21 2.33 9.63
N LYS A 46 6.11 1.19 8.92
CA LYS A 46 4.84 0.63 8.44
C LYS A 46 3.87 0.29 9.57
N ASP A 47 4.40 -0.17 10.69
CA ASP A 47 3.67 -0.43 11.93
C ASP A 47 2.97 0.83 12.46
N ARG A 48 3.64 1.98 12.44
CA ARG A 48 3.05 3.27 12.83
C ARG A 48 1.91 3.68 11.90
N VAL A 49 2.10 3.52 10.59
CA VAL A 49 1.04 3.81 9.60
C VAL A 49 -0.20 2.97 9.86
N ILE A 50 -0.02 1.66 10.11
CA ILE A 50 -1.14 0.74 10.39
C ILE A 50 -1.82 1.13 11.71
N ALA A 51 -1.04 1.47 12.74
CA ALA A 51 -1.57 1.94 14.01
C ALA A 51 -2.36 3.26 13.87
N GLN A 52 -1.86 4.21 13.06
CA GLN A 52 -2.58 5.46 12.77
C GLN A 52 -3.87 5.21 12.01
N ALA A 53 -3.86 4.33 11.00
CA ALA A 53 -5.06 3.94 10.27
C ALA A 53 -6.11 3.34 11.22
N ARG A 54 -5.69 2.45 12.12
CA ARG A 54 -6.58 1.89 13.15
C ARG A 54 -7.11 2.96 14.10
N ARG A 55 -6.27 3.89 14.57
CA ARG A 55 -6.64 4.95 15.50
C ARG A 55 -7.78 5.83 14.97
N VAL A 56 -7.68 6.22 13.71
CA VAL A 56 -8.68 7.11 13.08
C VAL A 56 -9.96 6.40 12.64
N LEU A 57 -9.96 5.05 12.57
CA LEU A 57 -11.15 4.27 12.28
C LEU A 57 -12.12 4.28 13.46
N LYS A 58 -13.42 4.35 13.19
CA LYS A 58 -14.48 4.07 14.15
C LYS A 58 -14.51 2.59 14.52
N PRO A 59 -15.09 2.21 15.69
CA PRO A 59 -15.48 0.83 15.94
C PRO A 59 -16.36 0.29 14.79
N GLY A 60 -16.05 -0.91 14.28
CA GLY A 60 -16.69 -1.47 13.08
C GLY A 60 -16.11 -0.94 11.76
N GLY A 61 -15.20 0.03 11.81
CA GLY A 61 -14.51 0.56 10.63
C GLY A 61 -13.50 -0.41 10.06
N ARG A 62 -13.11 -0.19 8.80
CA ARG A 62 -12.28 -1.13 8.04
C ARG A 62 -11.11 -0.45 7.38
N PHE A 63 -9.92 -1.04 7.49
CA PHE A 63 -8.70 -0.65 6.77
C PHE A 63 -8.45 -1.57 5.59
N PHE A 64 -8.07 -1.00 4.45
CA PHE A 64 -7.66 -1.72 3.25
C PHE A 64 -6.28 -1.27 2.80
N ILE A 65 -5.43 -2.22 2.47
CA ILE A 65 -4.10 -1.98 1.90
C ILE A 65 -4.02 -2.72 0.58
N LEU A 66 -3.83 -2.01 -0.53
CA LEU A 66 -3.47 -2.57 -1.82
C LEU A 66 -1.99 -2.26 -2.07
N GLU A 67 -1.18 -3.29 -2.19
CA GLU A 67 0.27 -3.11 -2.39
C GLU A 67 0.85 -4.23 -3.25
N PHE A 68 2.00 -3.96 -3.85
CA PHE A 68 2.81 -5.01 -4.45
C PHE A 68 3.22 -6.03 -3.39
N SER A 69 3.34 -7.28 -3.81
CA SER A 69 3.63 -8.37 -2.90
C SER A 69 4.55 -9.41 -3.55
N LYS A 70 4.86 -10.46 -2.83
CA LYS A 70 5.74 -11.51 -3.33
C LYS A 70 4.96 -12.56 -4.10
N LEU A 71 5.43 -12.92 -5.28
CA LEU A 71 4.88 -14.02 -6.07
C LEU A 71 4.88 -15.31 -5.24
N GLN A 72 3.72 -15.98 -5.21
CA GLN A 72 3.58 -17.27 -4.53
C GLN A 72 3.84 -18.48 -5.44
N ILE A 73 4.26 -18.24 -6.67
CA ILE A 73 4.56 -19.30 -7.64
C ILE A 73 6.07 -19.40 -7.78
N SER A 74 6.70 -20.31 -7.06
CA SER A 74 8.16 -20.50 -7.00
C SER A 74 8.82 -20.72 -8.36
N ALA A 75 8.13 -21.30 -9.33
CA ALA A 75 8.65 -21.49 -10.69
C ALA A 75 8.76 -20.17 -11.48
N MET A 76 7.97 -19.14 -11.12
CA MET A 76 7.99 -17.82 -11.77
C MET A 76 8.85 -16.80 -11.02
N GLU A 77 9.31 -17.10 -9.82
CA GLU A 77 10.04 -16.16 -8.95
C GLU A 77 11.36 -15.71 -9.61
N ARG A 78 12.13 -16.64 -10.17
CA ARG A 78 13.36 -16.34 -10.92
C ARG A 78 13.09 -15.51 -12.17
N LEU A 79 12.02 -15.83 -12.89
CA LEU A 79 11.64 -15.13 -14.12
C LEU A 79 11.19 -13.70 -13.80
N TYR A 80 10.47 -13.53 -12.71
CA TYR A 80 10.01 -12.23 -12.22
C TYR A 80 11.16 -11.37 -11.70
N ASP A 81 12.10 -11.95 -10.95
CA ASP A 81 13.27 -11.25 -10.46
C ASP A 81 14.14 -10.75 -11.63
N THR A 82 14.44 -11.63 -12.61
CA THR A 82 15.17 -11.24 -13.81
C THR A 82 14.43 -10.14 -14.59
N TRP A 83 13.12 -10.26 -14.74
CA TRP A 83 12.32 -9.26 -15.41
C TRP A 83 12.28 -7.92 -14.64
N SER A 84 12.11 -7.95 -13.33
CA SER A 84 12.04 -6.76 -12.49
C SER A 84 13.37 -6.01 -12.39
N PHE A 85 14.49 -6.72 -12.30
CA PHE A 85 15.80 -6.09 -12.12
C PHE A 85 16.53 -5.79 -13.43
N GLU A 86 16.26 -6.53 -14.49
CA GLU A 86 16.94 -6.33 -15.76
C GLU A 86 16.06 -5.67 -16.83
N ALA A 87 14.81 -6.10 -16.99
CA ALA A 87 13.93 -5.60 -18.05
C ALA A 87 13.26 -4.28 -17.67
N LEU A 88 12.69 -4.16 -16.47
CA LEU A 88 11.99 -2.94 -16.04
C LEU A 88 12.87 -1.69 -16.07
N PRO A 89 14.11 -1.67 -15.54
CA PRO A 89 14.97 -0.49 -15.64
C PRO A 89 15.39 -0.16 -17.06
N ARG A 90 15.54 -1.17 -17.94
CA ARG A 90 15.86 -0.94 -19.37
C ARG A 90 14.66 -0.32 -20.10
N ILE A 91 13.46 -0.81 -19.83
CA ILE A 91 12.20 -0.25 -20.37
C ILE A 91 11.99 1.17 -19.81
N GLY A 92 12.20 1.38 -18.52
CA GLY A 92 12.11 2.70 -17.88
C GLY A 92 13.03 3.74 -18.54
N ARG A 93 14.26 3.33 -18.87
CA ARG A 93 15.22 4.18 -19.60
C ARG A 93 14.74 4.52 -21.01
N LEU A 94 14.18 3.54 -21.73
CA LEU A 94 13.74 3.70 -23.11
C LEU A 94 12.44 4.49 -23.23
N VAL A 95 11.53 4.38 -22.26
CA VAL A 95 10.16 4.94 -22.35
C VAL A 95 10.03 6.23 -21.55
N ALA A 96 10.64 6.33 -20.38
CA ALA A 96 10.48 7.46 -19.46
C ALA A 96 11.78 8.21 -19.14
N GLY A 97 12.94 7.72 -19.60
CA GLY A 97 14.24 8.33 -19.27
C GLY A 97 14.66 8.19 -17.79
N ASP A 98 13.94 7.40 -17.00
CA ASP A 98 14.07 7.33 -15.53
C ASP A 98 14.30 5.88 -15.05
N ALA A 99 15.52 5.40 -15.22
CA ALA A 99 15.92 4.07 -14.77
C ALA A 99 15.97 3.95 -13.24
N ASP A 100 16.21 5.05 -12.54
CA ASP A 100 16.41 5.04 -11.09
C ASP A 100 15.08 4.88 -10.35
N SER A 101 14.00 5.50 -10.82
CA SER A 101 12.65 5.27 -10.27
C SER A 101 12.20 3.82 -10.44
N TYR A 102 12.52 3.17 -11.55
CA TYR A 102 12.18 1.76 -11.77
C TYR A 102 13.04 0.81 -10.92
N ARG A 103 14.32 1.14 -10.70
CA ARG A 103 15.17 0.39 -9.77
C ARG A 103 14.64 0.52 -8.35
N TYR A 104 14.34 1.73 -7.90
CA TYR A 104 13.73 1.99 -6.60
C TYR A 104 12.43 1.19 -6.41
N LEU A 105 11.58 1.15 -7.44
CA LEU A 105 10.34 0.37 -7.40
C LEU A 105 10.63 -1.12 -7.14
N ALA A 106 11.54 -1.72 -7.91
CA ALA A 106 11.90 -3.13 -7.75
C ALA A 106 12.49 -3.42 -6.36
N GLU A 107 13.39 -2.56 -5.88
CA GLU A 107 13.99 -2.68 -4.55
C GLU A 107 12.96 -2.52 -3.44
N SER A 108 12.06 -1.52 -3.53
CA SER A 108 11.03 -1.29 -2.53
C SER A 108 10.03 -2.46 -2.44
N ILE A 109 9.70 -3.09 -3.56
CA ILE A 109 8.85 -4.30 -3.58
C ILE A 109 9.58 -5.47 -2.90
N ARG A 110 10.87 -5.66 -3.20
CA ARG A 110 11.67 -6.73 -2.61
C ARG A 110 11.80 -6.62 -1.10
N MET A 111 11.97 -5.39 -0.59
CA MET A 111 12.10 -5.09 0.84
C MET A 111 10.76 -5.09 1.57
N PHE A 112 9.65 -5.10 0.83
CA PHE A 112 8.32 -5.08 1.43
C PHE A 112 7.98 -6.44 2.08
N PRO A 113 7.25 -6.46 3.20
CA PRO A 113 6.78 -7.69 3.81
C PRO A 113 5.98 -8.56 2.82
N ASP A 114 6.06 -9.87 2.95
CA ASP A 114 5.15 -10.76 2.26
C ASP A 114 3.71 -10.64 2.82
N GLN A 115 2.79 -11.36 2.20
CA GLN A 115 1.36 -11.27 2.53
C GLN A 115 1.07 -11.65 3.98
N ASP A 116 1.66 -12.73 4.47
CA ASP A 116 1.41 -13.22 5.83
C ASP A 116 2.05 -12.29 6.86
N SER A 117 3.26 -11.81 6.60
CA SER A 117 3.94 -10.84 7.44
C SER A 117 3.16 -9.53 7.56
N LEU A 118 2.62 -9.01 6.44
CA LEU A 118 1.80 -7.80 6.49
C LEU A 118 0.48 -8.03 7.23
N ALA A 119 -0.17 -9.19 7.03
CA ALA A 119 -1.36 -9.55 7.78
C ALA A 119 -1.07 -9.62 9.29
N GLN A 120 0.07 -10.21 9.68
CA GLN A 120 0.48 -10.26 11.08
C GLN A 120 0.72 -8.86 11.66
N MET A 121 1.38 -7.96 10.92
CA MET A 121 1.56 -6.55 11.35
C MET A 121 0.21 -5.86 11.59
N MET A 122 -0.82 -6.16 10.79
CA MET A 122 -2.17 -5.62 11.00
C MET A 122 -2.82 -6.17 12.26
N VAL A 123 -2.62 -7.47 12.55
CA VAL A 123 -3.08 -8.10 13.81
C VAL A 123 -2.37 -7.50 15.01
N ASP A 124 -1.05 -7.34 14.95
CA ASP A 124 -0.23 -6.77 16.02
C ASP A 124 -0.61 -5.31 16.32
N ALA A 125 -1.06 -4.56 15.31
CA ALA A 125 -1.63 -3.23 15.48
C ALA A 125 -3.05 -3.23 16.08
N GLY A 126 -3.63 -4.41 16.35
CA GLY A 126 -4.94 -4.58 16.97
C GLY A 126 -6.13 -4.51 15.99
N LEU A 127 -5.90 -4.74 14.70
CA LEU A 127 -6.97 -4.99 13.75
C LEU A 127 -7.43 -6.45 13.87
N GLU A 128 -8.71 -6.66 13.68
CA GLU A 128 -9.35 -7.98 13.79
C GLU A 128 -9.88 -8.45 12.45
N ARG A 129 -10.18 -9.76 12.32
CA ARG A 129 -10.65 -10.39 11.09
C ARG A 129 -9.78 -10.00 9.89
N VAL A 130 -8.47 -9.95 10.13
CA VAL A 130 -7.47 -9.65 9.11
C VAL A 130 -7.44 -10.77 8.09
N GLY A 131 -7.34 -10.39 6.82
CA GLY A 131 -7.19 -11.32 5.72
C GLY A 131 -6.61 -10.61 4.51
N TYR A 132 -6.26 -11.40 3.51
CA TYR A 132 -5.79 -10.87 2.24
C TYR A 132 -6.25 -11.71 1.06
N ARG A 133 -6.17 -11.13 -0.13
CA ARG A 133 -6.38 -11.80 -1.40
C ARG A 133 -5.29 -11.41 -2.39
N ASN A 134 -4.64 -12.41 -2.94
CA ASN A 134 -3.67 -12.23 -4.01
C ASN A 134 -4.35 -11.83 -5.32
N LEU A 135 -3.71 -10.91 -6.02
CA LEU A 135 -4.08 -10.44 -7.35
C LEU A 135 -2.94 -10.78 -8.31
N SER A 136 -3.30 -11.15 -9.55
CA SER A 136 -2.33 -11.46 -10.62
C SER A 136 -1.23 -12.43 -10.17
N GLY A 137 -1.60 -13.55 -9.53
CA GLY A 137 -0.65 -14.58 -9.08
C GLY A 137 0.22 -14.18 -7.88
N GLY A 138 -0.11 -13.09 -7.17
CA GLY A 138 0.64 -12.58 -6.03
C GLY A 138 1.52 -11.37 -6.32
N ILE A 139 1.52 -10.85 -7.55
CA ILE A 139 2.23 -9.59 -7.91
C ILE A 139 1.74 -8.43 -7.05
N ALA A 140 0.45 -8.41 -6.76
CA ALA A 140 -0.14 -7.51 -5.78
C ALA A 140 -1.07 -8.29 -4.85
N ALA A 141 -1.36 -7.73 -3.69
CA ALA A 141 -2.33 -8.27 -2.76
C ALA A 141 -3.15 -7.13 -2.16
N ILE A 142 -4.43 -7.43 -1.91
CA ILE A 142 -5.28 -6.57 -1.11
C ILE A 142 -5.45 -7.18 0.27
N HIS A 143 -5.08 -6.44 1.30
CA HIS A 143 -5.27 -6.80 2.70
C HIS A 143 -6.43 -6.00 3.28
N TRP A 144 -7.10 -6.55 4.28
CA TRP A 144 -8.14 -5.87 5.04
C TRP A 144 -8.11 -6.29 6.50
N GLY A 145 -8.60 -5.41 7.36
CA GLY A 145 -8.82 -5.67 8.77
C GLY A 145 -9.85 -4.72 9.34
N TRP A 146 -10.50 -5.11 10.42
CA TRP A 146 -11.53 -4.32 11.12
C TRP A 146 -10.99 -3.78 12.44
N ARG A 147 -11.43 -2.60 12.83
CA ARG A 147 -11.41 -2.14 14.21
C ARG A 147 -12.72 -2.56 14.86
N LEU A 148 -12.73 -3.67 15.61
CA LEU A 148 -13.86 -4.12 16.40
C LEU A 148 -13.79 -3.57 17.83
#